data_8c874eabe4123e5d95f40cfa218d66ab
#
_entry.id   8c874eabe4123e5d95f40cfa218d66ab
#
_cell.length_a   1.000
_cell.length_b   1.000
_cell.length_c   1.000
_cell.angle_alpha   90.00
_cell.angle_beta   90.00
_cell.angle_gamma   90.00
#
_symmetry.space_group_name_H-M   'P 1'
#
loop_
_entity.id
_entity.type
_entity.pdbx_description
1 polymer ?
#
loop_
_entity_poly.entity_id
_entity_poly.type
_entity_poly.pdbx_seq_one_letter_code
_entity_poly.pdbx_strand_id
1 'polypeptide(L)'
;VKKLWLPALILLFVLAACGSEKKQVEEKGIEQETTKNESETVQVASLVDTRLQEPEEDTICEMCNMKVYMKDHEMGVFSAQAIKEDGTIAFYDDIGCLLNAEVANEEKNEKFVRDFVTKDWAKIEDVTIIKTELKSPMNWGYIYFVDKAEADKYMQENSKAYVEELQKIKDDALERRKKMMQKKAEDENDASGSVHSNEMNQEGHSY
;
A
#
# COMPACT_ATOMS: atom_id res chain seq x y z
N VAL A 1 33.35 -29.43 44.91
CA VAL A 1 34.72 -30.01 44.79
C VAL A 1 35.29 -29.63 43.41
N LYS A 2 36.28 -28.65 43.44
CA LYS A 2 37.52 -28.58 42.64
C LYS A 2 37.40 -28.74 41.09
N LYS A 3 38.01 -27.98 40.21
CA LYS A 3 39.25 -27.15 40.11
C LYS A 3 39.15 -26.38 38.82
N LEU A 4 39.34 -25.10 38.77
CA LEU A 4 40.51 -24.31 38.31
C LEU A 4 41.45 -25.03 37.31
N TRP A 5 41.61 -24.42 36.12
CA TRP A 5 42.94 -24.22 35.49
C TRP A 5 42.83 -23.20 34.32
N LEU A 6 43.46 -22.05 34.51
CA LEU A 6 44.10 -21.20 33.49
C LEU A 6 45.48 -21.82 33.18
N PRO A 7 46.10 -21.55 32.04
CA PRO A 7 46.97 -20.40 32.00
C PRO A 7 46.96 -19.56 30.69
N ALA A 8 47.35 -18.34 30.91
CA ALA A 8 47.73 -17.32 29.95
C ALA A 8 48.92 -17.73 29.08
N LEU A 9 48.96 -17.27 27.84
CA LEU A 9 50.18 -17.05 27.13
C LEU A 9 50.16 -15.73 26.34
N ILE A 10 50.91 -14.80 26.88
CA ILE A 10 51.34 -13.52 26.31
C ILE A 10 52.45 -13.83 25.30
N LEU A 11 52.36 -13.27 24.08
CA LEU A 11 53.54 -13.03 23.28
C LEU A 11 53.45 -11.70 22.52
N LEU A 12 54.23 -10.77 23.02
CA LEU A 12 54.66 -9.52 22.36
C LEU A 12 55.63 -9.83 21.23
N PHE A 13 55.57 -9.08 20.14
CA PHE A 13 56.76 -8.66 19.34
C PHE A 13 56.30 -7.55 18.38
N VAL A 14 56.64 -6.33 18.65
CA VAL A 14 57.81 -5.50 18.39
C VAL A 14 57.77 -4.79 17.03
N LEU A 15 57.79 -3.47 17.19
CA LEU A 15 57.96 -2.40 16.21
C LEU A 15 59.19 -2.57 15.32
N ALA A 16 59.06 -2.17 14.07
CA ALA A 16 60.19 -1.59 13.35
C ALA A 16 59.69 -0.46 12.45
N ALA A 17 60.32 0.65 12.67
CA ALA A 17 60.08 1.97 12.15
C ALA A 17 60.96 2.26 10.91
N CYS A 18 60.60 3.35 10.26
CA CYS A 18 61.40 4.30 9.49
C CYS A 18 61.79 3.97 8.05
N GLY A 19 61.50 5.00 7.22
CA GLY A 19 62.23 5.32 6.02
C GLY A 19 61.51 6.26 5.08
N SER A 20 61.67 7.58 5.31
CA SER A 20 61.42 8.64 4.32
C SER A 20 62.35 8.49 3.11
N GLU A 21 61.83 8.77 1.90
CA GLU A 21 62.43 9.80 1.04
C GLU A 21 61.61 10.01 -0.24
N LYS A 22 61.48 11.30 -0.60
CA LYS A 22 60.90 11.83 -1.80
C LYS A 22 61.78 11.59 -3.03
N LYS A 23 61.17 11.27 -4.18
CA LYS A 23 61.53 11.89 -5.48
C LYS A 23 60.39 11.73 -6.50
N GLN A 24 60.05 12.87 -7.10
CA GLN A 24 59.26 12.99 -8.32
C GLN A 24 59.99 12.36 -9.52
N VAL A 25 59.24 11.90 -10.50
CA VAL A 25 59.26 12.25 -11.91
C VAL A 25 58.40 11.27 -12.73
N GLU A 26 57.39 11.84 -13.42
CA GLU A 26 56.84 11.60 -14.77
C GLU A 26 56.51 10.19 -15.32
N GLU A 27 55.25 10.08 -15.65
CA GLU A 27 54.59 9.74 -16.95
C GLU A 27 54.70 8.34 -17.54
N LYS A 28 53.55 7.87 -17.85
CA LYS A 28 52.99 6.97 -18.89
C LYS A 28 52.45 5.61 -18.42
N GLY A 29 51.10 5.61 -18.47
CA GLY A 29 50.21 4.67 -19.15
C GLY A 29 50.41 3.18 -18.92
N ILE A 30 49.34 2.58 -18.50
CA ILE A 30 48.70 1.38 -19.02
C ILE A 30 47.84 0.73 -17.92
N GLU A 31 46.61 0.43 -18.28
CA GLU A 31 45.54 -0.27 -17.57
C GLU A 31 46.01 -1.44 -16.69
N GLN A 32 45.43 -1.53 -15.52
CA GLN A 32 45.00 -2.81 -14.95
C GLN A 32 43.83 -2.61 -13.98
N GLU A 33 42.78 -3.32 -14.26
CA GLU A 33 41.58 -3.53 -13.49
C GLU A 33 41.90 -3.86 -12.03
N THR A 34 41.32 -3.10 -11.12
CA THR A 34 41.12 -3.54 -9.75
C THR A 34 39.62 -3.48 -9.48
N THR A 35 39.01 -4.64 -9.53
CA THR A 35 37.64 -4.89 -9.07
C THR A 35 37.50 -4.43 -7.61
N LYS A 36 36.94 -3.26 -7.42
CA LYS A 36 36.41 -2.81 -6.15
C LYS A 36 34.95 -3.18 -6.13
N ASN A 37 34.61 -4.17 -5.32
CA ASN A 37 33.27 -4.40 -4.85
C ASN A 37 32.82 -3.17 -4.06
N GLU A 38 32.28 -2.20 -4.73
CA GLU A 38 31.36 -1.24 -4.14
C GLU A 38 29.98 -1.88 -4.17
N SER A 39 29.50 -2.22 -2.98
CA SER A 39 28.10 -2.44 -2.72
C SER A 39 27.38 -1.17 -3.12
N GLU A 40 26.89 -1.12 -4.36
CA GLU A 40 25.93 -0.14 -4.80
C GLU A 40 24.63 -0.38 -3.99
N THR A 41 24.48 0.35 -2.92
CA THR A 41 23.15 0.71 -2.42
C THR A 41 22.50 1.51 -3.55
N VAL A 42 21.76 0.82 -4.40
CA VAL A 42 20.85 1.45 -5.33
C VAL A 42 19.80 2.15 -4.46
N GLN A 43 20.05 3.42 -4.17
CA GLN A 43 18.99 4.32 -3.74
C GLN A 43 18.07 4.44 -4.96
N VAL A 44 17.05 3.60 -4.98
CA VAL A 44 15.87 3.83 -5.83
C VAL A 44 15.23 5.09 -5.26
N ALA A 45 15.69 6.25 -5.71
CA ALA A 45 14.92 7.46 -5.60
C ALA A 45 13.63 7.15 -6.37
N SER A 46 12.58 6.81 -5.65
CA SER A 46 11.23 6.74 -6.18
C SER A 46 10.98 8.07 -6.86
N LEU A 47 10.94 8.08 -8.19
CA LEU A 47 10.49 9.24 -8.93
C LEU A 47 9.03 9.42 -8.54
N VAL A 48 8.79 10.33 -7.61
CA VAL A 48 7.44 10.72 -7.20
C VAL A 48 6.73 11.16 -8.46
N ASP A 49 5.68 10.45 -8.84
CA ASP A 49 4.87 10.85 -9.99
C ASP A 49 4.22 12.22 -9.69
N THR A 50 4.67 13.25 -10.40
CA THR A 50 4.25 14.64 -10.16
C THR A 50 2.78 14.91 -10.45
N ARG A 51 2.07 13.94 -11.05
CA ARG A 51 0.62 14.00 -11.28
C ARG A 51 -0.17 13.68 -10.01
N LEU A 52 0.41 12.95 -9.06
CA LEU A 52 -0.25 12.52 -7.84
C LEU A 52 -0.56 13.70 -6.93
N GLN A 53 -1.70 13.65 -6.27
CA GLN A 53 -2.18 14.71 -5.41
C GLN A 53 -2.50 14.17 -4.02
N GLU A 54 -2.54 15.08 -3.05
CA GLU A 54 -3.06 14.78 -1.72
C GLU A 54 -4.55 15.11 -1.66
N PRO A 55 -5.39 14.28 -1.01
CA PRO A 55 -6.77 14.66 -0.76
C PRO A 55 -6.84 15.86 0.18
N GLU A 56 -7.83 16.70 0.00
CA GLU A 56 -8.18 17.81 0.88
C GLU A 56 -9.13 17.35 2.01
N GLU A 57 -9.39 18.23 2.98
CA GLU A 57 -10.22 17.88 4.14
C GLU A 57 -11.65 17.46 3.78
N ASP A 58 -12.21 18.00 2.71
CA ASP A 58 -13.56 17.72 2.20
C ASP A 58 -13.59 16.74 1.02
N THR A 59 -12.44 16.12 0.68
CA THR A 59 -12.38 15.14 -0.40
C THR A 59 -13.26 13.93 -0.09
N ILE A 60 -14.11 13.59 -1.05
CA ILE A 60 -14.99 12.42 -0.98
C ILE A 60 -14.59 11.33 -1.99
N CYS A 61 -14.88 10.10 -1.65
CA CYS A 61 -14.66 8.93 -2.50
C CYS A 61 -15.57 8.99 -3.73
N GLU A 62 -15.00 8.91 -4.93
CA GLU A 62 -15.75 8.97 -6.19
C GLU A 62 -16.78 7.82 -6.32
N MET A 63 -16.52 6.69 -5.64
CA MET A 63 -17.37 5.50 -5.76
C MET A 63 -18.50 5.43 -4.75
N CYS A 64 -18.28 5.85 -3.49
CA CYS A 64 -19.23 5.65 -2.39
C CYS A 64 -19.62 6.94 -1.66
N ASN A 65 -19.04 8.08 -2.03
CA ASN A 65 -19.24 9.40 -1.42
C ASN A 65 -18.85 9.49 0.08
N MET A 66 -18.11 8.52 0.61
CA MET A 66 -17.54 8.60 1.95
C MET A 66 -16.28 9.48 1.95
N LYS A 67 -15.90 10.00 3.12
CA LYS A 67 -14.71 10.83 3.29
C LYS A 67 -13.45 10.04 2.91
N VAL A 68 -12.56 10.68 2.15
CA VAL A 68 -11.19 10.23 1.92
C VAL A 68 -10.29 10.95 2.91
N TYR A 69 -9.41 10.21 3.58
CA TYR A 69 -8.59 10.76 4.66
C TYR A 69 -7.21 11.17 4.16
N MET A 70 -6.74 12.33 4.64
CA MET A 70 -5.38 12.81 4.40
C MET A 70 -4.34 11.89 5.07
N LYS A 71 -3.09 11.95 4.62
CA LYS A 71 -2.04 11.04 5.07
C LYS A 71 -1.73 11.07 6.56
N ASP A 72 -1.96 12.20 7.23
CA ASP A 72 -1.68 12.35 8.69
C ASP A 72 -2.82 11.78 9.55
N HIS A 73 -3.97 11.47 8.97
CA HIS A 73 -5.05 10.81 9.69
C HIS A 73 -4.77 9.29 9.81
N GLU A 74 -5.21 8.66 10.90
CA GLU A 74 -5.00 7.21 11.12
C GLU A 74 -5.58 6.35 9.98
N MET A 75 -6.70 6.79 9.38
CA MET A 75 -7.33 6.12 8.23
C MET A 75 -6.69 6.52 6.88
N GLY A 76 -5.80 7.50 6.85
CA GLY A 76 -5.17 7.97 5.61
C GLY A 76 -4.36 6.90 4.88
N VAL A 77 -3.84 5.92 5.60
CA VAL A 77 -3.10 4.78 5.04
C VAL A 77 -3.95 3.91 4.10
N PHE A 78 -5.27 3.97 4.21
CA PHE A 78 -6.20 3.21 3.36
C PHE A 78 -6.65 3.99 2.13
N SER A 79 -6.40 5.31 2.10
CA SER A 79 -6.76 6.16 0.97
C SER A 79 -6.03 5.72 -0.28
N ALA A 80 -6.72 5.78 -1.41
CA ALA A 80 -6.19 5.44 -2.71
C ALA A 80 -6.54 6.53 -3.73
N GLN A 81 -5.80 6.59 -4.83
CA GLN A 81 -6.13 7.45 -5.96
C GLN A 81 -5.91 6.73 -7.28
N ALA A 82 -6.58 7.20 -8.29
CA ALA A 82 -6.38 6.78 -9.65
C ALA A 82 -6.14 7.97 -10.57
N ILE A 83 -5.28 7.76 -11.57
CA ILE A 83 -5.15 8.68 -12.71
C ILE A 83 -5.96 8.06 -13.84
N LYS A 84 -7.01 8.75 -14.27
CA LYS A 84 -7.88 8.33 -15.36
C LYS A 84 -7.22 8.55 -16.73
N GLU A 85 -7.78 7.95 -17.78
CA GLU A 85 -7.24 8.08 -19.17
C GLU A 85 -7.20 9.54 -19.65
N ASP A 86 -8.10 10.40 -19.15
CA ASP A 86 -8.11 11.83 -19.47
C ASP A 86 -7.16 12.68 -18.60
N GLY A 87 -6.42 12.03 -17.68
CA GLY A 87 -5.47 12.66 -16.76
C GLY A 87 -6.10 13.22 -15.49
N THR A 88 -7.41 13.09 -15.30
CA THR A 88 -8.06 13.51 -14.04
C THR A 88 -7.72 12.58 -12.89
N ILE A 89 -7.71 13.12 -11.66
CA ILE A 89 -7.45 12.36 -10.44
C ILE A 89 -8.77 12.04 -9.76
N ALA A 90 -8.94 10.77 -9.41
CA ALA A 90 -10.04 10.28 -8.60
C ALA A 90 -9.51 9.74 -7.26
N PHE A 91 -10.16 10.11 -6.17
CA PHE A 91 -9.82 9.62 -4.84
C PHE A 91 -10.80 8.57 -4.33
N TYR A 92 -10.29 7.63 -3.55
CA TYR A 92 -11.04 6.52 -2.96
C TYR A 92 -10.67 6.35 -1.49
N ASP A 93 -11.66 6.01 -0.69
CA ASP A 93 -11.50 5.81 0.76
C ASP A 93 -10.89 4.45 1.12
N ASP A 94 -10.98 3.47 0.20
CA ASP A 94 -10.47 2.11 0.42
C ASP A 94 -10.26 1.39 -0.93
N ILE A 95 -9.45 0.34 -0.95
CA ILE A 95 -9.12 -0.46 -2.14
C ILE A 95 -10.35 -1.02 -2.86
N GLY A 96 -11.38 -1.41 -2.12
CA GLY A 96 -12.60 -1.95 -2.74
C GLY A 96 -13.30 -0.91 -3.62
N CYS A 97 -13.30 0.36 -3.24
CA CYS A 97 -13.82 1.45 -4.04
C CYS A 97 -12.95 1.71 -5.27
N LEU A 98 -11.62 1.75 -5.11
CA LEU A 98 -10.66 1.91 -6.20
C LEU A 98 -10.85 0.83 -7.29
N LEU A 99 -10.94 -0.44 -6.89
CA LEU A 99 -11.05 -1.56 -7.83
C LEU A 99 -12.45 -1.66 -8.48
N ASN A 100 -13.50 -1.32 -7.75
CA ASN A 100 -14.86 -1.32 -8.28
C ASN A 100 -15.13 -0.17 -9.25
N ALA A 101 -14.44 0.96 -9.13
CA ALA A 101 -14.63 2.11 -10.01
C ALA A 101 -14.30 1.77 -11.46
N GLU A 102 -13.21 1.06 -11.73
CA GLU A 102 -12.84 0.62 -13.09
C GLU A 102 -13.96 -0.18 -13.76
N VAL A 103 -14.57 -1.11 -13.01
CA VAL A 103 -15.64 -1.96 -13.55
C VAL A 103 -16.96 -1.19 -13.68
N ALA A 104 -17.24 -0.29 -12.73
CA ALA A 104 -18.48 0.48 -12.74
C ALA A 104 -18.53 1.49 -13.88
N ASN A 105 -17.39 2.07 -14.21
CA ASN A 105 -17.27 3.15 -15.19
C ASN A 105 -16.72 2.67 -16.54
N GLU A 106 -16.38 1.35 -16.66
CA GLU A 106 -15.75 0.76 -17.85
C GLU A 106 -14.41 1.46 -18.20
N GLU A 107 -13.63 1.83 -17.17
CA GLU A 107 -12.37 2.57 -17.27
C GLU A 107 -11.17 1.66 -17.05
N LYS A 108 -9.99 2.12 -17.52
CA LYS A 108 -8.69 1.59 -17.14
C LYS A 108 -7.86 2.72 -16.56
N ASN A 109 -7.55 2.61 -15.28
CA ASN A 109 -6.88 3.68 -14.54
C ASN A 109 -5.51 3.22 -14.04
N GLU A 110 -4.56 4.16 -13.98
CA GLU A 110 -3.35 3.95 -13.16
C GLU A 110 -3.76 4.07 -11.70
N LYS A 111 -3.46 3.05 -10.89
CA LYS A 111 -3.93 2.95 -9.49
C LYS A 111 -2.79 3.10 -8.51
N PHE A 112 -3.02 3.91 -7.48
CA PHE A 112 -2.04 4.22 -6.45
C PHE A 112 -2.64 4.04 -5.07
N VAL A 113 -1.84 3.47 -4.19
CA VAL A 113 -2.14 3.23 -2.77
C VAL A 113 -1.04 3.83 -1.92
N ARG A 114 -1.26 3.94 -0.61
CA ARG A 114 -0.24 4.50 0.28
C ARG A 114 0.63 3.40 0.87
N ASP A 115 1.94 3.56 0.76
CA ASP A 115 2.88 2.77 1.55
C ASP A 115 2.59 2.91 3.05
N PHE A 116 2.53 1.81 3.76
CA PHE A 116 2.14 1.78 5.18
C PHE A 116 3.14 2.52 6.07
N VAL A 117 4.43 2.50 5.72
CA VAL A 117 5.51 3.09 6.53
C VAL A 117 5.66 4.57 6.24
N THR A 118 5.85 4.93 4.97
CA THR A 118 6.16 6.31 4.57
C THR A 118 4.94 7.18 4.36
N LYS A 119 3.78 6.56 4.11
CA LYS A 119 2.53 7.21 3.69
C LYS A 119 2.62 7.86 2.31
N ASP A 120 3.65 7.61 1.56
CA ASP A 120 3.80 8.09 0.19
C ASP A 120 2.99 7.24 -0.79
N TRP A 121 2.66 7.80 -1.94
CA TRP A 121 1.95 7.10 -2.97
C TRP A 121 2.85 6.12 -3.72
N ALA A 122 2.35 4.92 -3.95
CA ALA A 122 3.00 3.88 -4.75
C ALA A 122 2.00 3.24 -5.71
N LYS A 123 2.47 2.79 -6.87
CA LYS A 123 1.62 2.02 -7.79
C LYS A 123 1.20 0.71 -7.13
N ILE A 124 -0.06 0.35 -7.29
CA ILE A 124 -0.60 -0.87 -6.67
C ILE A 124 0.08 -2.15 -7.17
N GLU A 125 0.64 -2.11 -8.37
CA GLU A 125 1.39 -3.21 -8.97
C GLU A 125 2.80 -3.40 -8.37
N ASP A 126 3.34 -2.35 -7.72
CA ASP A 126 4.73 -2.31 -7.22
C ASP A 126 4.81 -2.54 -5.70
N VAL A 127 3.71 -2.89 -5.04
CA VAL A 127 3.67 -3.07 -3.58
C VAL A 127 3.34 -4.51 -3.17
N THR A 128 3.81 -4.89 -2.00
CA THR A 128 3.32 -6.09 -1.30
C THR A 128 2.03 -5.73 -0.56
N ILE A 129 0.93 -6.43 -0.87
CA ILE A 129 -0.38 -6.19 -0.25
C ILE A 129 -0.55 -7.15 0.92
N ILE A 130 -0.81 -6.61 2.09
CA ILE A 130 -1.01 -7.38 3.33
C ILE A 130 -2.45 -7.24 3.81
N LYS A 131 -3.14 -8.36 3.95
CA LYS A 131 -4.41 -8.44 4.67
C LYS A 131 -4.16 -8.39 6.18
N THR A 132 -4.94 -7.56 6.88
CA THR A 132 -4.80 -7.34 8.32
C THR A 132 -6.14 -7.39 9.04
N GLU A 133 -6.12 -7.30 10.38
CA GLU A 133 -7.30 -7.08 11.22
C GLU A 133 -7.61 -5.59 11.45
N LEU A 134 -6.83 -4.69 10.86
CA LEU A 134 -7.09 -3.26 10.94
C LEU A 134 -8.44 -2.92 10.29
N LYS A 135 -9.16 -2.01 10.93
CA LYS A 135 -10.43 -1.51 10.39
C LYS A 135 -10.13 -0.39 9.41
N SER A 136 -10.40 -0.63 8.14
CA SER A 136 -10.39 0.39 7.10
C SER A 136 -11.79 0.97 6.88
N PRO A 137 -11.97 2.09 6.18
CA PRO A 137 -13.28 2.73 5.99
C PRO A 137 -14.38 1.78 5.49
N MET A 138 -14.05 0.91 4.53
CA MET A 138 -14.97 -0.10 3.98
C MET A 138 -14.74 -1.51 4.54
N ASN A 139 -13.96 -1.64 5.62
CA ASN A 139 -13.60 -2.92 6.28
C ASN A 139 -12.89 -3.93 5.36
N TRP A 140 -12.09 -3.45 4.42
CA TRP A 140 -11.21 -4.31 3.64
C TRP A 140 -9.95 -4.70 4.41
N GLY A 141 -9.35 -3.77 5.19
CA GLY A 141 -8.22 -4.01 6.07
C GLY A 141 -6.95 -4.43 5.32
N TYR A 142 -6.71 -3.89 4.12
CA TYR A 142 -5.48 -4.07 3.38
C TYR A 142 -4.54 -2.90 3.61
N ILE A 143 -3.25 -3.20 3.78
CA ILE A 143 -2.16 -2.23 3.82
C ILE A 143 -1.08 -2.64 2.81
N TYR A 144 -0.22 -1.71 2.46
CA TYR A 144 0.69 -1.85 1.33
C TYR A 144 2.11 -1.50 1.74
N PHE A 145 3.08 -2.25 1.25
CA PHE A 145 4.50 -2.02 1.51
C PHE A 145 5.28 -1.99 0.20
N VAL A 146 6.01 -0.91 -0.04
CA VAL A 146 6.98 -0.83 -1.12
C VAL A 146 8.20 -1.70 -0.79
N ASP A 147 8.67 -1.66 0.45
CA ASP A 147 9.75 -2.51 0.93
C ASP A 147 9.21 -3.86 1.44
N LYS A 148 9.60 -4.94 0.76
CA LYS A 148 9.23 -6.30 1.16
C LYS A 148 9.76 -6.67 2.56
N ALA A 149 10.91 -6.16 2.98
CA ALA A 149 11.45 -6.46 4.30
C ALA A 149 10.57 -5.87 5.43
N GLU A 150 9.99 -4.68 5.21
CA GLU A 150 9.03 -4.10 6.14
C GLU A 150 7.69 -4.88 6.15
N ALA A 151 7.23 -5.39 5.00
CA ALA A 151 6.08 -6.29 4.94
C ALA A 151 6.31 -7.58 5.74
N ASP A 152 7.45 -8.22 5.54
CA ASP A 152 7.83 -9.45 6.24
C ASP A 152 7.94 -9.21 7.76
N LYS A 153 8.52 -8.08 8.18
CA LYS A 153 8.60 -7.67 9.59
C LYS A 153 7.21 -7.46 10.18
N TYR A 154 6.33 -6.73 9.48
CA TYR A 154 4.95 -6.52 9.93
C TYR A 154 4.22 -7.84 10.16
N MET A 155 4.34 -8.81 9.24
CA MET A 155 3.73 -10.14 9.40
C MET A 155 4.32 -10.96 10.56
N GLN A 156 5.61 -10.82 10.87
CA GLN A 156 6.22 -11.46 12.06
C GLN A 156 5.63 -10.90 13.36
N GLU A 157 5.35 -9.61 13.42
CA GLU A 157 4.77 -8.94 14.59
C GLU A 157 3.25 -9.13 14.69
N ASN A 158 2.58 -9.45 13.58
CA ASN A 158 1.13 -9.57 13.46
C ASN A 158 0.74 -10.93 12.85
N SER A 159 0.64 -11.95 13.67
CA SER A 159 0.50 -13.37 13.27
C SER A 159 -0.73 -13.69 12.42
N LYS A 160 -1.73 -12.81 12.35
CA LYS A 160 -2.93 -12.95 11.50
C LYS A 160 -2.82 -12.21 10.17
N ALA A 161 -1.74 -11.42 10.00
CA ALA A 161 -1.48 -10.75 8.75
C ALA A 161 -0.88 -11.71 7.72
N TYR A 162 -1.29 -11.57 6.46
CA TYR A 162 -0.79 -12.40 5.37
C TYR A 162 -0.81 -11.65 4.04
N VAL A 163 0.06 -12.08 3.12
CA VAL A 163 0.08 -11.52 1.76
C VAL A 163 -1.18 -11.92 1.01
N GLU A 164 -1.80 -10.97 0.32
CA GLU A 164 -2.93 -11.25 -0.56
C GLU A 164 -2.62 -10.81 -1.99
N GLU A 165 -3.12 -11.55 -2.95
CA GLU A 165 -2.97 -11.27 -4.37
C GLU A 165 -3.98 -10.23 -4.85
N LEU A 166 -3.52 -9.25 -5.63
CA LEU A 166 -4.38 -8.19 -6.17
C LEU A 166 -5.59 -8.75 -6.95
N GLN A 167 -5.40 -9.83 -7.70
CA GLN A 167 -6.50 -10.44 -8.46
C GLN A 167 -7.59 -10.99 -7.56
N LYS A 168 -7.21 -11.63 -6.44
CA LYS A 168 -8.17 -12.11 -5.44
C LYS A 168 -8.99 -10.97 -4.86
N ILE A 169 -8.35 -9.83 -4.56
CA ILE A 169 -9.03 -8.64 -4.02
C ILE A 169 -10.01 -8.07 -5.05
N LYS A 170 -9.63 -8.05 -6.35
CA LYS A 170 -10.53 -7.65 -7.44
C LYS A 170 -11.77 -8.53 -7.51
N ASP A 171 -11.59 -9.84 -7.47
CA ASP A 171 -12.70 -10.79 -7.53
C ASP A 171 -13.66 -10.63 -6.34
N ASP A 172 -13.11 -10.50 -5.13
CA ASP A 172 -13.88 -10.26 -3.91
C ASP A 172 -14.64 -8.91 -3.95
N ALA A 173 -14.01 -7.86 -4.48
CA ALA A 173 -14.63 -6.54 -4.62
C ALA A 173 -15.84 -6.60 -5.57
N LEU A 174 -15.71 -7.27 -6.70
CA LEU A 174 -16.80 -7.48 -7.66
C LEU A 174 -17.94 -8.31 -7.07
N GLU A 175 -17.61 -9.38 -6.35
CA GLU A 175 -18.64 -10.21 -5.71
C GLU A 175 -19.42 -9.44 -4.65
N ARG A 176 -18.69 -8.71 -3.78
CA ARG A 176 -19.30 -7.87 -2.75
C ARG A 176 -20.22 -6.81 -3.35
N ARG A 177 -19.79 -6.14 -4.43
CA ARG A 177 -20.58 -5.17 -5.16
C ARG A 177 -21.87 -5.80 -5.72
N LYS A 178 -21.77 -6.95 -6.40
CA LYS A 178 -22.94 -7.67 -6.94
C LYS A 178 -23.97 -7.97 -5.85
N LYS A 179 -23.51 -8.47 -4.69
CA LYS A 179 -24.38 -8.74 -3.53
C LYS A 179 -25.09 -7.48 -3.01
N MET A 180 -24.34 -6.37 -2.94
CA MET A 180 -24.93 -5.09 -2.50
C MET A 180 -26.00 -4.58 -3.48
N MET A 181 -25.75 -4.69 -4.79
CA MET A 181 -26.72 -4.26 -5.81
C MET A 181 -27.98 -5.14 -5.81
N GLN A 182 -27.82 -6.45 -5.64
CA GLN A 182 -28.96 -7.38 -5.52
C GLN A 182 -29.84 -7.03 -4.31
N LYS A 183 -29.21 -6.86 -3.13
CA LYS A 183 -29.92 -6.49 -1.92
C LYS A 183 -30.68 -5.16 -2.09
N LYS A 184 -30.04 -4.16 -2.69
CA LYS A 184 -30.71 -2.87 -2.95
C LYS A 184 -31.93 -3.01 -3.85
N ALA A 185 -31.85 -3.83 -4.90
CA ALA A 185 -32.99 -4.09 -5.79
C ALA A 185 -34.13 -4.84 -5.10
N GLU A 186 -33.81 -5.75 -4.17
CA GLU A 186 -34.79 -6.44 -3.33
C GLU A 186 -35.49 -5.47 -2.37
N ASP A 187 -34.76 -4.63 -1.67
CA ASP A 187 -35.27 -3.62 -0.74
C ASP A 187 -36.19 -2.60 -1.47
N GLU A 188 -35.84 -2.18 -2.70
CA GLU A 188 -36.67 -1.28 -3.52
C GLU A 188 -37.98 -1.94 -4.00
N ASN A 189 -37.95 -3.22 -4.34
CA ASN A 189 -39.18 -3.97 -4.70
C ASN A 189 -40.13 -4.15 -3.53
N ASP A 190 -39.60 -4.47 -2.34
CA ASP A 190 -40.39 -4.61 -1.12
C ASP A 190 -41.06 -3.28 -0.72
N ALA A 191 -40.30 -2.15 -0.85
CA ALA A 191 -40.83 -0.82 -0.58
C ALA A 191 -41.99 -0.44 -1.56
N SER A 192 -41.85 -0.80 -2.84
CA SER A 192 -42.89 -0.50 -3.85
C SER A 192 -44.14 -1.38 -3.69
N GLY A 193 -43.98 -2.64 -3.25
CA GLY A 193 -45.09 -3.56 -2.99
C GLY A 193 -45.95 -3.13 -1.81
N SER A 194 -45.38 -2.47 -0.80
CA SER A 194 -46.15 -2.01 0.38
C SER A 194 -47.02 -0.77 0.12
N VAL A 195 -46.70 0.04 -0.89
CA VAL A 195 -47.50 1.23 -1.25
C VAL A 195 -48.76 0.85 -2.00
N HIS A 196 -48.71 -0.20 -2.83
CA HIS A 196 -49.89 -0.64 -3.62
C HIS A 196 -50.97 -1.33 -2.80
N SER A 197 -50.65 -1.89 -1.63
CA SER A 197 -51.61 -2.55 -0.74
C SER A 197 -52.42 -1.57 0.12
N ASN A 198 -51.97 -0.32 0.29
CA ASN A 198 -52.68 0.69 1.07
C ASN A 198 -53.71 1.51 0.26
N GLU A 199 -53.65 1.55 -1.06
CA GLU A 199 -54.61 2.26 -1.90
C GLU A 199 -55.91 1.48 -2.19
N MET A 200 -55.92 0.14 -2.03
CA MET A 200 -57.10 -0.68 -2.28
C MET A 200 -58.09 -0.79 -1.10
N ASN A 201 -57.82 -0.18 0.05
CA ASN A 201 -58.68 -0.27 1.23
C ASN A 201 -59.49 1.00 1.56
N GLN A 202 -59.59 1.99 0.64
CA GLN A 202 -60.33 3.23 0.87
C GLN A 202 -61.61 3.41 0.02
N GLU A 203 -62.03 2.41 -0.75
CA GLU A 203 -63.34 2.48 -1.43
C GLU A 203 -64.31 1.46 -0.83
N GLY A 204 -65.07 1.90 0.14
CA GLY A 204 -66.16 1.09 0.67
C GLY A 204 -66.70 1.53 2.02
N HIS A 205 -67.29 2.74 2.11
CA HIS A 205 -68.36 3.01 3.06
C HIS A 205 -69.01 4.36 2.72
N SER A 206 -70.01 4.29 1.83
CA SER A 206 -71.02 5.32 1.71
C SER A 206 -72.34 4.66 2.04
N TYR A 207 -72.87 4.99 3.21
CA TYR A 207 -74.34 5.08 3.51
C TYR A 207 -74.50 6.14 4.58
#